data_cd4f8c6bfcb053d3782b2e3caca53647
#
_entry.id   cd4f8c6bfcb053d3782b2e3caca53647
#
_cell.length_a   1.000
_cell.length_b   1.000
_cell.length_c   1.000
_cell.angle_alpha   90.00
_cell.angle_beta   90.00
_cell.angle_gamma   90.00
#
_symmetry.space_group_name_H-M   'P 1'
#
loop_
_entity.id
_entity.type
_entity.pdbx_description
1 polymer ?
#
loop_
_entity_poly.entity_id
_entity_poly.type
_entity_poly.pdbx_seq_one_letter_code
_entity_poly.pdbx_strand_id
1 'polypeptide(L)'
;MKRILNLILFGAVAAVAAFGADEPEKPWKSVDAQELRVINKGWDNTLGPYTRIPVTLKDSVRPDLWERSQCSSGIGIRFASNSSRIGVRYNLLWNTHLIHMADTGLKGTDLYILEGDSVWRHVNTNRPYIVKGREAEKLVESTYLSNADTTRMSEYMIYLPLYDGVTSIQVKVDSLADITSGRPDLIREDPKIVAYGTSILQGGCASRTGMAPTNIIGRELNCEVVNIGISGEGKMDRCMAREMVKIPAKIYLLDPVPNCTEMMCDTLTYDFVRIFLEQRPDAAVVMLEGPMYPYSRYDSFFRKYLPAKNAAFRRNFDRLRKDYPAAKLYYVDSEGLDGPEDDGTVDGIHLTDLGFRHYADKMTPILRKILEE
;
A
#
# COMPACT_ATOMS: atom_id res chain seq x y z
N MET A 1 -44.04 28.17 47.41
CA MET A 1 -43.56 27.62 46.14
C MET A 1 -42.22 26.96 46.41
N LYS A 2 -42.19 25.65 46.66
CA LYS A 2 -40.97 24.87 46.93
C LYS A 2 -40.45 24.25 45.66
N ARG A 3 -39.23 24.58 45.25
CA ARG A 3 -38.50 23.89 44.15
C ARG A 3 -37.92 22.59 44.70
N ILE A 4 -38.34 21.47 44.11
CA ILE A 4 -37.74 20.15 44.37
C ILE A 4 -36.54 20.01 43.40
N LEU A 5 -35.37 19.83 43.97
CA LEU A 5 -34.11 19.57 43.26
C LEU A 5 -33.94 18.04 43.20
N ASN A 6 -34.10 17.45 42.02
CA ASN A 6 -33.78 16.03 41.83
C ASN A 6 -32.29 15.83 41.66
N LEU A 7 -31.65 15.24 42.67
CA LEU A 7 -30.27 14.76 42.60
C LEU A 7 -30.28 13.37 41.94
N ILE A 8 -29.73 13.26 40.73
CA ILE A 8 -29.44 11.98 40.09
C ILE A 8 -28.08 11.49 40.59
N LEU A 9 -28.11 10.47 41.43
CA LEU A 9 -26.89 9.78 41.90
C LEU A 9 -26.37 8.85 40.76
N PHE A 10 -25.27 9.20 40.11
CA PHE A 10 -24.53 8.27 39.28
C PHE A 10 -23.71 7.35 40.19
N GLY A 11 -24.17 6.11 40.33
CA GLY A 11 -23.39 5.05 40.97
C GLY A 11 -22.22 4.64 40.05
N ALA A 12 -21.01 5.07 40.37
CA ALA A 12 -19.80 4.53 39.78
C ALA A 12 -19.57 3.11 40.33
N VAL A 13 -19.84 2.09 39.52
CA VAL A 13 -19.39 0.72 39.79
C VAL A 13 -17.89 0.70 39.55
N ALA A 14 -17.09 0.81 40.58
CA ALA A 14 -15.65 0.56 40.55
C ALA A 14 -15.46 -0.96 40.36
N ALA A 15 -15.19 -1.41 39.14
CA ALA A 15 -14.62 -2.71 38.89
C ALA A 15 -13.23 -2.74 39.48
N VAL A 16 -13.06 -3.36 40.63
CA VAL A 16 -11.74 -3.69 41.19
C VAL A 16 -11.15 -4.76 40.27
N ALA A 17 -10.29 -4.32 39.34
CA ALA A 17 -9.41 -5.23 38.65
C ALA A 17 -8.47 -5.84 39.71
N ALA A 18 -8.61 -7.12 39.96
CA ALA A 18 -7.62 -7.89 40.71
C ALA A 18 -6.32 -7.82 39.88
N PHE A 19 -5.37 -7.03 40.33
CA PHE A 19 -3.99 -7.09 39.84
C PHE A 19 -3.46 -8.46 40.25
N GLY A 20 -3.49 -9.43 39.30
CA GLY A 20 -2.74 -10.67 39.42
C GLY A 20 -1.27 -10.29 39.59
N ALA A 21 -0.58 -11.06 40.43
CA ALA A 21 0.88 -10.93 40.58
C ALA A 21 1.51 -10.89 39.20
N ASP A 22 2.38 -9.90 38.94
CA ASP A 22 3.12 -9.78 37.69
C ASP A 22 3.87 -11.09 37.44
N GLU A 23 3.35 -11.93 36.53
CA GLU A 23 4.18 -13.00 35.98
C GLU A 23 5.40 -12.36 35.34
N PRO A 24 6.60 -12.87 35.56
CA PRO A 24 7.80 -12.30 34.96
C PRO A 24 7.60 -12.23 33.44
N GLU A 25 7.80 -11.05 32.90
CA GLU A 25 7.58 -10.78 31.46
C GLU A 25 8.40 -11.77 30.65
N LYS A 26 7.72 -12.63 29.87
CA LYS A 26 8.39 -13.63 29.03
C LYS A 26 9.39 -12.93 28.10
N PRO A 27 10.62 -13.41 27.95
CA PRO A 27 11.59 -12.78 27.08
C PRO A 27 11.11 -12.80 25.62
N TRP A 28 11.52 -11.79 24.85
CA TRP A 28 11.27 -11.71 23.42
C TRP A 28 12.33 -12.47 22.62
N LYS A 29 11.88 -13.15 21.56
CA LYS A 29 12.71 -13.56 20.42
C LYS A 29 12.45 -12.60 19.26
N SER A 30 13.51 -12.08 18.64
CA SER A 30 13.44 -11.24 17.45
C SER A 30 13.94 -12.05 16.26
N VAL A 31 13.17 -12.05 15.18
CA VAL A 31 13.49 -12.73 13.92
C VAL A 31 13.61 -11.67 12.82
N ASP A 32 14.71 -11.67 12.06
CA ASP A 32 14.88 -10.78 10.93
C ASP A 32 13.80 -11.07 9.89
N ALA A 33 13.14 -10.04 9.41
CA ALA A 33 12.07 -10.22 8.43
C ALA A 33 12.55 -10.77 7.08
N GLN A 34 13.85 -10.73 6.79
CA GLN A 34 14.44 -11.40 5.62
C GLN A 34 14.49 -12.92 5.76
N GLU A 35 14.43 -13.45 6.99
CA GLU A 35 14.28 -14.89 7.27
C GLU A 35 12.82 -15.36 7.12
N LEU A 36 11.89 -14.40 7.01
CA LEU A 36 10.47 -14.61 6.80
C LEU A 36 10.12 -14.37 5.32
N ARG A 37 8.82 -14.32 4.99
CA ARG A 37 8.42 -14.05 3.61
C ARG A 37 8.17 -12.56 3.37
N VAL A 38 9.07 -11.92 2.62
CA VAL A 38 8.86 -10.57 2.07
C VAL A 38 7.96 -10.70 0.83
N ILE A 39 6.84 -9.98 0.80
CA ILE A 39 5.85 -9.99 -0.28
C ILE A 39 5.76 -8.63 -0.97
N ASN A 40 5.16 -8.62 -2.18
CA ASN A 40 4.92 -7.42 -2.99
C ASN A 40 6.20 -6.70 -3.45
N LYS A 41 7.33 -7.38 -3.45
CA LYS A 41 8.60 -6.86 -3.95
C LYS A 41 8.77 -7.24 -5.43
N GLY A 42 9.14 -6.26 -6.26
CA GLY A 42 9.28 -6.48 -7.71
C GLY A 42 10.67 -6.96 -8.12
N TRP A 43 11.72 -6.55 -7.38
CA TRP A 43 13.12 -6.84 -7.73
C TRP A 43 13.95 -7.16 -6.48
N ASP A 44 14.95 -8.04 -6.64
CA ASP A 44 15.90 -8.37 -5.56
C ASP A 44 17.10 -7.42 -5.54
N ASN A 45 17.52 -6.90 -6.69
CA ASN A 45 18.67 -6.01 -6.84
C ASN A 45 18.34 -4.54 -6.52
N THR A 46 17.75 -4.30 -5.36
CA THR A 46 17.39 -2.98 -4.84
C THR A 46 18.46 -2.44 -3.88
N LEU A 47 18.42 -1.13 -3.55
CA LEU A 47 19.43 -0.51 -2.66
C LEU A 47 19.40 -1.11 -1.24
N GLY A 48 18.24 -1.50 -0.76
CA GLY A 48 18.03 -2.14 0.53
C GLY A 48 16.93 -3.19 0.45
N PRO A 49 16.80 -4.06 1.46
CA PRO A 49 15.86 -5.19 1.41
C PRO A 49 14.40 -4.76 1.27
N TYR A 50 14.06 -3.53 1.66
CA TYR A 50 12.70 -3.00 1.65
C TYR A 50 12.55 -1.76 0.76
N THR A 51 13.41 -1.57 -0.23
CA THR A 51 13.28 -0.54 -1.28
C THR A 51 12.66 -1.12 -2.55
N ARG A 52 12.02 -0.26 -3.37
CA ARG A 52 11.03 -0.70 -4.36
C ARG A 52 11.54 -0.86 -5.77
N ILE A 53 12.59 -0.10 -6.20
CA ILE A 53 13.10 -0.15 -7.58
C ILE A 53 14.55 -0.62 -7.64
N PRO A 54 14.98 -1.23 -8.78
CA PRO A 54 16.32 -1.80 -8.89
C PRO A 54 17.40 -0.72 -8.97
N VAL A 55 18.60 -1.04 -8.46
CA VAL A 55 19.76 -0.12 -8.48
C VAL A 55 20.18 0.29 -9.88
N THR A 56 19.88 -0.49 -10.90
CA THR A 56 20.16 -0.20 -12.31
C THR A 56 19.47 1.07 -12.82
N LEU A 57 18.43 1.52 -12.14
CA LEU A 57 17.70 2.75 -12.49
C LEU A 57 18.30 4.01 -11.88
N LYS A 58 19.23 3.91 -10.92
CA LYS A 58 19.73 5.06 -10.15
C LYS A 58 20.16 6.25 -11.02
N ASP A 59 20.96 5.97 -12.05
CA ASP A 59 21.49 7.01 -12.92
C ASP A 59 20.65 7.24 -14.20
N SER A 60 19.55 6.49 -14.34
CA SER A 60 18.66 6.53 -15.51
C SER A 60 17.36 7.26 -15.26
N VAL A 61 17.04 7.58 -14.01
CA VAL A 61 15.82 8.29 -13.61
C VAL A 61 16.14 9.64 -12.97
N ARG A 62 15.13 10.49 -12.85
CA ARG A 62 15.28 11.77 -12.15
C ARG A 62 15.67 11.54 -10.67
N PRO A 63 16.48 12.43 -10.07
CA PRO A 63 16.88 12.31 -8.66
C PRO A 63 15.68 12.17 -7.70
N ASP A 64 14.62 12.97 -7.89
CA ASP A 64 13.41 12.91 -7.08
C ASP A 64 12.68 11.57 -7.21
N LEU A 65 12.63 10.98 -8.41
CA LEU A 65 12.07 9.65 -8.63
C LEU A 65 12.87 8.60 -7.86
N TRP A 66 14.21 8.65 -7.97
CA TRP A 66 15.10 7.74 -7.25
C TRP A 66 14.89 7.84 -5.74
N GLU A 67 14.95 9.05 -5.17
CA GLU A 67 14.81 9.27 -3.74
C GLU A 67 13.45 8.75 -3.23
N ARG A 68 12.34 9.16 -3.84
CA ARG A 68 10.97 8.76 -3.42
C ARG A 68 10.69 7.28 -3.62
N SER A 69 11.40 6.61 -4.52
CA SER A 69 11.30 5.16 -4.71
C SER A 69 11.89 4.35 -3.56
N GLN A 70 12.69 4.98 -2.67
CA GLN A 70 13.26 4.32 -1.49
C GLN A 70 12.25 4.11 -0.36
N CYS A 71 11.05 4.70 -0.43
CA CYS A 71 9.93 4.34 0.46
C CYS A 71 9.57 2.86 0.34
N SER A 72 9.09 2.27 1.43
CA SER A 72 8.74 0.83 1.50
C SER A 72 7.28 0.53 1.14
N SER A 73 6.57 1.48 0.51
CA SER A 73 5.14 1.37 0.20
C SER A 73 4.78 0.07 -0.51
N GLY A 74 3.73 -0.60 -0.03
CA GLY A 74 3.20 -1.83 -0.60
C GLY A 74 3.93 -3.09 -0.13
N ILE A 75 5.20 -3.02 0.26
CA ILE A 75 5.96 -4.17 0.76
C ILE A 75 5.35 -4.66 2.06
N GLY A 76 5.25 -5.97 2.20
CA GLY A 76 4.76 -6.63 3.41
C GLY A 76 5.66 -7.78 3.86
N ILE A 77 5.50 -8.14 5.13
CA ILE A 77 6.16 -9.30 5.75
C ILE A 77 5.08 -10.29 6.16
N ARG A 78 5.11 -11.49 5.60
CA ARG A 78 4.16 -12.56 5.92
C ARG A 78 4.85 -13.63 6.77
N PHE A 79 4.15 -14.11 7.81
CA PHE A 79 4.66 -15.11 8.74
C PHE A 79 3.53 -15.81 9.47
N ALA A 80 3.81 -16.98 10.04
CA ALA A 80 2.89 -17.65 10.96
C ALA A 80 3.55 -17.82 12.33
N SER A 81 2.76 -17.73 13.41
CA SER A 81 3.23 -17.92 14.77
C SER A 81 2.10 -18.36 15.70
N ASN A 82 2.47 -19.11 16.77
CA ASN A 82 1.62 -19.42 17.92
C ASN A 82 1.96 -18.58 19.15
N SER A 83 2.63 -17.44 18.95
CA SER A 83 3.00 -16.54 20.03
C SER A 83 1.80 -15.84 20.66
N SER A 84 1.80 -15.70 22.00
CA SER A 84 0.79 -14.87 22.69
C SER A 84 0.98 -13.37 22.42
N ARG A 85 2.20 -12.96 22.07
CA ARG A 85 2.56 -11.55 21.80
C ARG A 85 3.18 -11.43 20.43
N ILE A 86 2.72 -10.42 19.68
CA ILE A 86 3.31 -10.06 18.38
C ILE A 86 3.77 -8.60 18.46
N GLY A 87 5.03 -8.38 18.18
CA GLY A 87 5.62 -7.04 18.14
C GLY A 87 6.50 -6.83 16.91
N VAL A 88 6.96 -5.61 16.74
CA VAL A 88 7.84 -5.19 15.67
C VAL A 88 8.93 -4.27 16.19
N ARG A 89 10.10 -4.35 15.57
CA ARG A 89 11.22 -3.42 15.77
C ARG A 89 11.82 -3.11 14.41
N TYR A 90 11.92 -1.81 14.05
CA TYR A 90 12.44 -1.41 12.74
C TYR A 90 13.14 -0.06 12.79
N ASN A 91 14.03 0.19 11.81
CA ASN A 91 14.72 1.43 11.64
C ASN A 91 14.19 2.15 10.39
N LEU A 92 13.77 3.40 10.58
CA LEU A 92 13.34 4.27 9.48
C LEU A 92 14.55 4.80 8.71
N LEU A 93 14.37 5.07 7.42
CA LEU A 93 15.38 5.69 6.59
C LEU A 93 15.50 7.20 6.90
N TRP A 94 14.36 7.91 7.00
CA TRP A 94 14.33 9.37 7.16
C TRP A 94 13.68 9.87 8.44
N ASN A 95 12.66 9.22 8.98
CA ASN A 95 11.71 9.73 9.97
C ASN A 95 10.91 10.93 9.44
N THR A 96 10.33 10.75 8.24
CA THR A 96 9.57 11.78 7.51
C THR A 96 8.33 12.23 8.29
N HIS A 97 7.94 13.50 8.10
CA HIS A 97 6.68 14.06 8.57
C HIS A 97 6.05 14.91 7.46
N LEU A 98 4.75 14.74 7.23
CA LEU A 98 3.95 15.52 6.29
C LEU A 98 2.72 16.08 6.98
N ILE A 99 2.41 17.36 6.75
CA ILE A 99 1.31 18.05 7.45
C ILE A 99 -0.10 17.53 7.12
N HIS A 100 -0.25 16.82 6.02
CA HIS A 100 -1.54 16.31 5.51
C HIS A 100 -1.67 14.78 5.58
N MET A 101 -0.69 14.08 6.16
CA MET A 101 -0.70 12.62 6.27
C MET A 101 -0.36 12.18 7.70
N ALA A 102 -1.14 11.26 8.25
CA ALA A 102 -0.89 10.70 9.58
C ALA A 102 0.42 9.90 9.62
N ASP A 103 1.20 10.05 10.70
CA ASP A 103 2.45 9.32 10.92
C ASP A 103 2.26 7.80 10.89
N THR A 104 1.09 7.30 11.27
CA THR A 104 0.70 5.88 11.19
C THR A 104 0.66 5.33 9.76
N GLY A 105 0.29 6.14 8.78
CA GLY A 105 0.39 5.78 7.36
C GLY A 105 1.76 6.09 6.78
N LEU A 106 2.33 7.23 7.16
CA LEU A 106 3.57 7.75 6.61
C LEU A 106 4.76 6.86 6.96
N LYS A 107 4.95 6.50 8.23
CA LYS A 107 6.10 5.77 8.78
C LYS A 107 5.74 4.66 9.78
N GLY A 108 4.44 4.38 9.99
CA GLY A 108 3.94 3.27 10.79
C GLY A 108 3.93 1.95 10.05
N THR A 109 3.44 0.90 10.72
CA THR A 109 3.27 -0.44 10.19
C THR A 109 1.95 -1.03 10.69
N ASP A 110 1.25 -1.81 9.87
CA ASP A 110 -0.03 -2.45 10.20
C ASP A 110 0.13 -3.95 10.35
N LEU A 111 -0.43 -4.53 11.41
CA LEU A 111 -0.59 -5.97 11.54
C LEU A 111 -1.97 -6.43 11.08
N TYR A 112 -1.99 -7.45 10.23
CA TYR A 112 -3.17 -8.21 9.83
C TYR A 112 -3.04 -9.66 10.26
N ILE A 113 -4.19 -10.32 10.50
CA ILE A 113 -4.32 -11.76 10.74
C ILE A 113 -5.23 -12.37 9.67
N LEU A 114 -4.91 -13.59 9.22
CA LEU A 114 -5.75 -14.34 8.31
C LEU A 114 -6.80 -15.15 9.09
N GLU A 115 -8.07 -14.84 8.84
CA GLU A 115 -9.21 -15.51 9.46
C GLU A 115 -9.83 -16.49 8.48
N GLY A 116 -10.03 -17.72 8.91
CA GLY A 116 -10.68 -18.76 8.10
C GLY A 116 -9.98 -19.04 6.77
N ASP A 117 -8.65 -18.86 6.71
CA ASP A 117 -7.78 -19.07 5.53
C ASP A 117 -8.12 -18.20 4.30
N SER A 118 -8.99 -17.20 4.42
CA SER A 118 -9.46 -16.43 3.27
C SER A 118 -9.60 -14.92 3.51
N VAL A 119 -9.76 -14.46 4.75
CA VAL A 119 -10.06 -13.06 5.03
C VAL A 119 -8.99 -12.43 5.92
N TRP A 120 -8.29 -11.44 5.38
CA TRP A 120 -7.34 -10.66 6.15
C TRP A 120 -8.05 -9.62 7.01
N ARG A 121 -7.91 -9.72 8.34
CA ARG A 121 -8.46 -8.78 9.32
C ARG A 121 -7.37 -7.89 9.88
N HIS A 122 -7.64 -6.59 9.94
CA HIS A 122 -6.76 -5.65 10.64
C HIS A 122 -6.78 -5.94 12.14
N VAL A 123 -5.59 -6.02 12.73
CA VAL A 123 -5.41 -6.29 14.16
C VAL A 123 -5.08 -4.99 14.88
N ASN A 124 -3.99 -4.34 14.46
CA ASN A 124 -3.50 -3.13 15.11
C ASN A 124 -2.53 -2.38 14.18
N THR A 125 -2.35 -1.10 14.47
CA THR A 125 -1.38 -0.22 13.83
C THR A 125 -0.41 0.28 14.89
N ASN A 126 0.89 0.24 14.63
CA ASN A 126 1.83 0.82 15.57
C ASN A 126 1.82 2.36 15.50
N ARG A 127 2.10 2.99 16.64
CA ARG A 127 2.40 4.43 16.70
C ARG A 127 3.91 4.57 16.56
N PRO A 128 4.43 5.17 15.48
CA PRO A 128 5.85 5.11 15.14
C PRO A 128 6.69 6.13 15.94
N TYR A 129 6.63 6.05 17.26
CA TYR A 129 7.49 6.83 18.15
C TYR A 129 8.93 6.30 18.11
N ILE A 130 9.88 7.20 17.92
CA ILE A 130 11.29 6.85 18.03
C ILE A 130 11.60 6.47 19.48
N VAL A 131 12.29 5.36 19.67
CA VAL A 131 12.72 4.89 20.99
C VAL A 131 13.70 5.90 21.57
N LYS A 132 13.42 6.40 22.80
CA LYS A 132 14.26 7.37 23.49
C LYS A 132 15.70 6.86 23.63
N GLY A 133 16.66 7.70 23.26
CA GLY A 133 18.09 7.35 23.24
C GLY A 133 18.54 6.60 22.00
N ARG A 134 17.64 6.37 21.02
CA ARG A 134 17.93 5.70 19.76
C ARG A 134 17.55 6.58 18.54
N GLU A 135 17.55 7.90 18.71
CA GLU A 135 17.16 8.89 17.69
C GLU A 135 18.07 8.84 16.46
N ALA A 136 19.36 8.63 16.65
CA ALA A 136 20.34 8.51 15.56
C ALA A 136 20.05 7.29 14.64
N GLU A 137 19.50 6.21 15.21
CA GLU A 137 19.13 4.99 14.50
C GLU A 137 17.71 5.06 13.95
N LYS A 138 16.93 6.08 14.35
CA LYS A 138 15.50 6.22 14.00
C LYS A 138 14.72 4.93 14.31
N LEU A 139 15.02 4.32 15.46
CA LEU A 139 14.48 3.05 15.89
C LEU A 139 13.05 3.22 16.39
N VAL A 140 12.14 2.42 15.84
CA VAL A 140 10.77 2.27 16.30
C VAL A 140 10.59 0.86 16.86
N GLU A 141 9.92 0.73 18.01
CA GLU A 141 9.57 -0.55 18.60
C GLU A 141 8.14 -0.51 19.13
N SER A 142 7.34 -1.55 18.86
CA SER A 142 5.95 -1.60 19.26
C SER A 142 5.45 -3.04 19.44
N THR A 143 4.43 -3.21 20.28
CA THR A 143 3.68 -4.45 20.42
C THR A 143 2.29 -4.27 19.84
N TYR A 144 1.89 -5.18 18.95
CA TYR A 144 0.55 -5.18 18.34
C TYR A 144 -0.47 -5.98 19.16
N LEU A 145 -0.04 -7.15 19.62
CA LEU A 145 -0.85 -8.10 20.41
C LEU A 145 -0.10 -8.50 21.68
N SER A 146 -0.85 -8.74 22.77
CA SER A 146 -0.31 -9.19 24.04
C SER A 146 -0.96 -10.45 24.58
N ASN A 147 -2.09 -10.89 24.03
CA ASN A 147 -2.84 -12.07 24.46
C ASN A 147 -3.47 -12.78 23.26
N ALA A 148 -2.65 -13.14 22.25
CA ALA A 148 -3.13 -13.94 21.12
C ALA A 148 -3.35 -15.40 21.52
N ASP A 149 -4.19 -16.10 20.76
CA ASP A 149 -4.42 -17.54 20.92
C ASP A 149 -3.15 -18.33 20.57
N THR A 150 -2.62 -19.07 21.51
CA THR A 150 -1.40 -19.88 21.36
C THR A 150 -1.67 -21.34 21.00
N THR A 151 -2.94 -21.74 20.91
CA THR A 151 -3.32 -23.14 20.65
C THR A 151 -3.13 -23.56 19.20
N ARG A 152 -2.88 -22.60 18.31
CA ARG A 152 -2.68 -22.80 16.87
C ARG A 152 -1.67 -21.84 16.29
N MET A 153 -1.08 -22.23 15.16
CA MET A 153 -0.32 -21.31 14.30
C MET A 153 -1.30 -20.39 13.60
N SER A 154 -1.20 -19.07 13.83
CA SER A 154 -1.96 -18.04 13.13
C SER A 154 -1.10 -17.39 12.07
N GLU A 155 -1.68 -17.12 10.89
CA GLU A 155 -1.01 -16.46 9.77
C GLU A 155 -1.16 -14.95 9.92
N TYR A 156 -0.04 -14.24 9.83
CA TYR A 156 0.04 -12.78 10.00
C TYR A 156 0.67 -12.10 8.78
N MET A 157 0.40 -10.80 8.62
CA MET A 157 1.03 -9.95 7.63
C MET A 157 1.25 -8.56 8.21
N ILE A 158 2.49 -8.03 8.07
CA ILE A 158 2.83 -6.65 8.43
C ILE A 158 3.07 -5.87 7.15
N TYR A 159 2.32 -4.77 6.92
CA TYR A 159 2.62 -3.80 5.86
C TYR A 159 3.57 -2.73 6.35
N LEU A 160 4.51 -2.33 5.48
CA LEU A 160 5.57 -1.36 5.76
C LEU A 160 5.13 0.09 5.45
N PRO A 161 5.89 1.11 5.93
CA PRO A 161 5.63 2.52 5.72
C PRO A 161 5.37 2.93 4.27
N LEU A 162 4.42 3.87 4.07
CA LEU A 162 4.06 4.34 2.72
C LEU A 162 4.96 5.46 2.22
N TYR A 163 5.44 6.35 3.10
CA TYR A 163 6.21 7.55 2.74
C TYR A 163 7.54 7.65 3.49
N ASP A 164 7.99 6.56 4.12
CA ASP A 164 9.34 6.39 4.63
C ASP A 164 9.93 5.07 4.16
N GLY A 165 11.24 4.94 4.18
CA GLY A 165 11.94 3.69 3.93
C GLY A 165 12.18 2.94 5.25
N VAL A 166 12.27 1.63 5.17
CA VAL A 166 12.72 0.76 6.26
C VAL A 166 14.08 0.18 5.90
N THR A 167 15.08 0.38 6.78
CA THR A 167 16.43 -0.13 6.56
C THR A 167 16.64 -1.50 7.17
N SER A 168 15.96 -1.79 8.29
CA SER A 168 15.90 -3.09 8.93
C SER A 168 14.57 -3.27 9.65
N ILE A 169 14.07 -4.50 9.74
CA ILE A 169 12.87 -4.83 10.50
C ILE A 169 12.96 -6.25 11.08
N GLN A 170 12.55 -6.40 12.32
CA GLN A 170 12.45 -7.65 13.04
C GLN A 170 11.02 -7.86 13.54
N VAL A 171 10.49 -9.06 13.37
CA VAL A 171 9.27 -9.52 14.05
C VAL A 171 9.63 -10.04 15.42
N LYS A 172 8.91 -9.59 16.45
CA LYS A 172 9.10 -9.98 17.84
C LYS A 172 7.99 -10.92 18.27
N VAL A 173 8.38 -12.06 18.86
CA VAL A 173 7.45 -13.08 19.39
C VAL A 173 7.95 -13.55 20.78
N ASP A 174 7.13 -14.28 21.52
CA ASP A 174 7.59 -14.93 22.76
C ASP A 174 8.78 -15.86 22.47
N SER A 175 9.74 -15.92 23.38
CA SER A 175 11.01 -16.65 23.17
C SER A 175 10.84 -18.13 22.85
N LEU A 176 9.78 -18.76 23.37
CA LEU A 176 9.48 -20.18 23.17
C LEU A 176 8.45 -20.43 22.05
N ALA A 177 7.90 -19.37 21.44
CA ALA A 177 6.92 -19.52 20.37
C ALA A 177 7.58 -19.95 19.06
N ASP A 178 6.84 -20.71 18.27
CA ASP A 178 7.21 -21.00 16.89
C ASP A 178 6.90 -19.79 16.00
N ILE A 179 7.77 -19.56 15.03
CA ILE A 179 7.57 -18.60 13.96
C ILE A 179 8.16 -19.15 12.66
N THR A 180 7.39 -19.05 11.58
CA THR A 180 7.77 -19.52 10.24
C THR A 180 7.46 -18.47 9.18
N SER A 181 7.93 -18.65 7.96
CA SER A 181 7.66 -17.77 6.80
C SER A 181 6.21 -17.84 6.27
N GLY A 182 5.30 -18.41 7.05
CA GLY A 182 3.89 -18.59 6.71
C GLY A 182 3.56 -19.97 6.16
N ARG A 183 2.28 -20.22 5.94
CA ARG A 183 1.75 -21.49 5.42
C ARG A 183 1.92 -21.57 3.90
N PRO A 184 2.69 -22.54 3.36
CA PRO A 184 2.94 -22.63 1.91
C PRO A 184 1.66 -22.79 1.07
N ASP A 185 0.66 -23.51 1.60
CA ASP A 185 -0.62 -23.75 0.92
C ASP A 185 -1.50 -22.50 0.77
N LEU A 186 -1.24 -21.48 1.57
CA LEU A 186 -1.95 -20.16 1.51
C LEU A 186 -1.15 -19.10 0.75
N ILE A 187 0.07 -19.41 0.32
CA ILE A 187 0.92 -18.50 -0.42
C ILE A 187 0.66 -18.70 -1.92
N ARG A 188 0.01 -17.72 -2.53
CA ARG A 188 -0.15 -17.70 -3.99
C ARG A 188 0.99 -16.89 -4.58
N GLU A 189 1.90 -17.56 -5.25
CA GLU A 189 3.00 -16.91 -6.00
C GLU A 189 2.49 -16.29 -7.31
N ASP A 190 1.45 -16.88 -7.89
CA ASP A 190 0.67 -16.38 -9.02
C ASP A 190 -0.83 -16.29 -8.62
N PRO A 191 -1.57 -15.34 -9.10
CA PRO A 191 -1.19 -14.26 -10.01
C PRO A 191 -0.50 -13.07 -9.29
N LYS A 192 0.38 -12.34 -10.00
CA LYS A 192 1.00 -11.09 -9.53
C LYS A 192 0.51 -9.90 -10.35
N ILE A 193 0.24 -8.78 -9.69
CA ILE A 193 -0.11 -7.50 -10.31
C ILE A 193 1.06 -6.53 -10.08
N VAL A 194 1.49 -5.84 -11.12
CA VAL A 194 2.43 -4.71 -11.01
C VAL A 194 1.66 -3.42 -11.25
N ALA A 195 1.59 -2.57 -10.25
CA ALA A 195 0.86 -1.31 -10.30
C ALA A 195 1.83 -0.12 -10.31
N TYR A 196 1.81 0.66 -11.39
CA TYR A 196 2.62 1.86 -11.58
C TYR A 196 1.74 3.10 -11.54
N GLY A 197 2.16 4.12 -10.79
CA GLY A 197 1.36 5.35 -10.67
C GLY A 197 2.01 6.43 -9.82
N THR A 198 1.17 7.20 -9.18
CA THR A 198 1.48 8.47 -8.53
C THR A 198 1.47 8.36 -6.99
N SER A 199 1.40 9.51 -6.29
CA SER A 199 1.17 9.58 -4.84
C SER A 199 -0.11 8.86 -4.41
N ILE A 200 -1.15 8.87 -5.24
CA ILE A 200 -2.43 8.19 -4.95
C ILE A 200 -2.17 6.68 -4.88
N LEU A 201 -1.53 6.11 -5.89
CA LEU A 201 -1.21 4.69 -5.88
C LEU A 201 -0.21 4.32 -4.78
N GLN A 202 0.74 5.21 -4.45
CA GLN A 202 1.67 5.02 -3.34
C GLN A 202 0.95 4.90 -1.99
N GLY A 203 -0.24 5.50 -1.86
CA GLY A 203 -1.07 5.48 -0.65
C GLY A 203 -1.06 6.79 0.14
N GLY A 204 -0.77 7.91 -0.51
CA GLY A 204 -0.90 9.23 0.14
C GLY A 204 -2.34 9.72 0.05
N CYS A 205 -2.95 9.97 1.11
CA CYS A 205 -2.91 10.16 2.52
C CYS A 205 -3.66 9.08 3.30
N ALA A 206 -3.39 7.81 3.06
CA ALA A 206 -3.96 6.75 3.88
C ALA A 206 -3.62 6.96 5.35
N SER A 207 -4.60 6.74 6.25
CA SER A 207 -4.39 6.92 7.70
C SER A 207 -3.39 5.92 8.28
N ARG A 208 -3.23 4.76 7.63
CA ARG A 208 -2.34 3.65 8.00
C ARG A 208 -1.96 2.83 6.78
N THR A 209 -0.90 2.03 6.88
CA THR A 209 -0.26 1.41 5.72
C THR A 209 -1.15 0.42 4.96
N GLY A 210 -1.97 -0.34 5.67
CA GLY A 210 -2.89 -1.30 5.05
C GLY A 210 -4.04 -0.67 4.27
N MET A 211 -4.24 0.65 4.35
CA MET A 211 -5.27 1.37 3.59
C MET A 211 -4.78 1.89 2.23
N ALA A 212 -3.50 1.74 1.88
CA ALA A 212 -3.07 1.98 0.51
C ALA A 212 -3.85 1.09 -0.48
N PRO A 213 -4.22 1.60 -1.68
CA PRO A 213 -5.14 0.88 -2.58
C PRO A 213 -4.59 -0.46 -3.04
N THR A 214 -3.29 -0.57 -3.30
CA THR A 214 -2.64 -1.84 -3.66
C THR A 214 -2.71 -2.87 -2.54
N ASN A 215 -2.63 -2.44 -1.27
CA ASN A 215 -2.70 -3.32 -0.11
C ASN A 215 -4.14 -3.82 0.12
N ILE A 216 -5.15 -2.98 -0.13
CA ILE A 216 -6.57 -3.40 -0.09
C ILE A 216 -6.83 -4.43 -1.20
N ILE A 217 -6.48 -4.11 -2.44
CA ILE A 217 -6.68 -4.97 -3.61
C ILE A 217 -5.96 -6.32 -3.41
N GLY A 218 -4.70 -6.30 -2.96
CA GLY A 218 -3.92 -7.53 -2.71
C GLY A 218 -4.60 -8.45 -1.70
N ARG A 219 -5.14 -7.92 -0.60
CA ARG A 219 -5.88 -8.72 0.38
C ARG A 219 -7.19 -9.29 -0.19
N GLU A 220 -7.92 -8.51 -0.97
CA GLU A 220 -9.22 -8.93 -1.53
C GLU A 220 -9.08 -9.94 -2.68
N LEU A 221 -7.99 -9.85 -3.43
CA LEU A 221 -7.67 -10.80 -4.51
C LEU A 221 -6.83 -11.99 -4.01
N ASN A 222 -6.35 -11.93 -2.77
CA ASN A 222 -5.37 -12.87 -2.23
C ASN A 222 -4.19 -13.08 -3.20
N CYS A 223 -3.58 -12.00 -3.68
CA CYS A 223 -2.45 -12.04 -4.59
C CYS A 223 -1.43 -10.95 -4.27
N GLU A 224 -0.20 -11.09 -4.77
CA GLU A 224 0.81 -10.06 -4.63
C GLU A 224 0.53 -8.87 -5.57
N VAL A 225 0.57 -7.65 -5.02
CA VAL A 225 0.46 -6.40 -5.76
C VAL A 225 1.71 -5.56 -5.52
N VAL A 226 2.59 -5.51 -6.49
CA VAL A 226 3.82 -4.71 -6.44
C VAL A 226 3.47 -3.25 -6.64
N ASN A 227 3.65 -2.43 -5.61
CA ASN A 227 3.35 -1.00 -5.64
C ASN A 227 4.55 -0.19 -6.16
N ILE A 228 4.42 0.35 -7.38
CA ILE A 228 5.37 1.28 -7.99
C ILE A 228 4.70 2.67 -8.14
N GLY A 229 3.89 3.06 -7.17
CA GLY A 229 3.40 4.43 -7.01
C GLY A 229 4.53 5.32 -6.49
N ILE A 230 4.86 6.40 -7.20
CA ILE A 230 5.95 7.31 -6.84
C ILE A 230 5.40 8.74 -6.83
N SER A 231 5.30 9.30 -5.62
CA SER A 231 4.69 10.62 -5.38
C SER A 231 5.29 11.71 -6.27
N GLY A 232 4.46 12.35 -7.11
CA GLY A 232 4.88 13.41 -8.03
C GLY A 232 5.69 12.92 -9.25
N GLU A 233 6.11 11.64 -9.30
CA GLU A 233 7.09 11.14 -10.27
C GLU A 233 6.59 10.01 -11.17
N GLY A 234 5.35 9.57 -11.05
CA GLY A 234 4.72 8.63 -11.98
C GLY A 234 4.44 9.25 -13.34
N LYS A 235 5.48 9.49 -14.16
CA LYS A 235 5.43 10.31 -15.38
C LYS A 235 5.73 9.54 -16.67
N MET A 236 5.52 8.23 -16.68
CA MET A 236 5.69 7.37 -17.87
C MET A 236 7.12 7.34 -18.44
N ASP A 237 8.11 7.24 -17.54
CA ASP A 237 9.51 7.07 -17.96
C ASP A 237 9.72 5.70 -18.61
N ARG A 238 10.22 5.67 -19.84
CA ARG A 238 10.43 4.42 -20.60
C ARG A 238 11.41 3.45 -19.92
N CYS A 239 12.39 3.97 -19.18
CA CYS A 239 13.32 3.13 -18.41
C CYS A 239 12.58 2.38 -17.28
N MET A 240 11.58 3.00 -16.65
CA MET A 240 10.70 2.33 -15.68
C MET A 240 9.91 1.20 -16.34
N ALA A 241 9.27 1.44 -17.50
CA ALA A 241 8.55 0.38 -18.23
C ALA A 241 9.45 -0.81 -18.56
N ARG A 242 10.68 -0.56 -19.07
CA ARG A 242 11.66 -1.60 -19.41
C ARG A 242 12.11 -2.44 -18.21
N GLU A 243 12.15 -1.85 -17.03
CA GLU A 243 12.42 -2.61 -15.81
C GLU A 243 11.18 -3.36 -15.32
N MET A 244 10.00 -2.72 -15.34
CA MET A 244 8.75 -3.35 -14.86
C MET A 244 8.37 -4.62 -15.63
N VAL A 245 8.58 -4.67 -16.95
CA VAL A 245 8.29 -5.87 -17.76
C VAL A 245 9.16 -7.08 -17.42
N LYS A 246 10.25 -6.89 -16.68
CA LYS A 246 11.08 -7.99 -16.15
C LYS A 246 10.43 -8.70 -14.96
N ILE A 247 9.45 -8.08 -14.29
CA ILE A 247 8.68 -8.71 -13.23
C ILE A 247 7.61 -9.60 -13.90
N PRO A 248 7.59 -10.92 -13.64
CA PRO A 248 6.54 -11.78 -14.17
C PRO A 248 5.20 -11.44 -13.52
N ALA A 249 4.34 -10.76 -14.25
CA ALA A 249 3.02 -10.34 -13.80
C ALA A 249 1.92 -10.80 -14.75
N LYS A 250 0.73 -11.06 -14.22
CA LYS A 250 -0.49 -11.28 -15.01
C LYS A 250 -1.13 -9.98 -15.46
N ILE A 251 -0.97 -8.92 -14.66
CA ILE A 251 -1.55 -7.61 -14.94
C ILE A 251 -0.51 -6.52 -14.66
N TYR A 252 -0.41 -5.56 -15.58
CA TYR A 252 0.23 -4.27 -15.36
C TYR A 252 -0.86 -3.19 -15.27
N LEU A 253 -1.10 -2.65 -14.08
CA LEU A 253 -2.01 -1.54 -13.83
C LEU A 253 -1.25 -0.22 -13.96
N LEU A 254 -1.66 0.65 -14.86
CA LEU A 254 -1.00 1.91 -15.19
C LEU A 254 -1.91 3.10 -14.82
N ASP A 255 -1.53 3.83 -13.77
CA ASP A 255 -2.24 4.98 -13.17
C ASP A 255 -1.35 6.25 -13.12
N PRO A 256 -0.75 6.71 -14.25
CA PRO A 256 0.20 7.81 -14.25
C PRO A 256 -0.45 9.18 -14.42
N VAL A 257 -1.70 9.26 -14.89
CA VAL A 257 -2.37 10.49 -15.36
C VAL A 257 -2.33 11.64 -14.33
N PRO A 258 -2.52 11.41 -13.01
CA PRO A 258 -2.47 12.49 -12.04
C PRO A 258 -1.17 13.32 -12.07
N ASN A 259 -0.01 12.70 -12.32
CA ASN A 259 1.29 13.39 -12.39
C ASN A 259 1.67 13.91 -13.79
N CYS A 260 0.86 13.63 -14.81
CA CYS A 260 1.16 14.02 -16.19
C CYS A 260 0.41 15.29 -16.59
N THR A 261 1.01 16.08 -17.46
CA THR A 261 0.30 17.14 -18.20
C THR A 261 -0.49 16.52 -19.36
N GLU A 262 -1.42 17.29 -19.97
CA GLU A 262 -2.12 16.87 -21.20
C GLU A 262 -1.12 16.48 -22.30
N MET A 263 -0.09 17.31 -22.52
CA MET A 263 0.96 17.04 -23.49
C MET A 263 1.72 15.74 -23.18
N MET A 264 2.03 15.46 -21.93
CA MET A 264 2.67 14.19 -21.53
C MET A 264 1.73 12.99 -21.78
N CYS A 265 0.46 13.12 -21.46
CA CYS A 265 -0.53 12.07 -21.76
C CYS A 265 -0.64 11.82 -23.28
N ASP A 266 -0.52 12.87 -24.11
CA ASP A 266 -0.59 12.74 -25.56
C ASP A 266 0.69 12.11 -26.15
N THR A 267 1.87 12.53 -25.69
CA THR A 267 3.16 12.21 -26.33
C THR A 267 3.88 11.01 -25.75
N LEU A 268 3.68 10.69 -24.46
CA LEU A 268 4.44 9.62 -23.78
C LEU A 268 3.69 8.31 -23.67
N THR A 269 2.35 8.34 -23.59
CA THR A 269 1.53 7.17 -23.29
C THR A 269 1.75 6.03 -24.29
N TYR A 270 1.73 6.32 -25.60
CA TYR A 270 1.85 5.29 -26.62
C TYR A 270 3.14 4.46 -26.46
N ASP A 271 4.27 5.14 -26.43
CA ASP A 271 5.57 4.46 -26.35
C ASP A 271 5.82 3.78 -25.00
N PHE A 272 5.23 4.33 -23.91
CA PHE A 272 5.33 3.73 -22.58
C PHE A 272 4.54 2.43 -22.53
N VAL A 273 3.28 2.43 -22.98
CA VAL A 273 2.39 1.25 -22.95
C VAL A 273 2.83 0.20 -23.95
N ARG A 274 3.30 0.59 -25.14
CA ARG A 274 3.81 -0.30 -26.18
C ARG A 274 4.89 -1.26 -25.65
N ILE A 275 5.76 -0.81 -24.75
CA ILE A 275 6.81 -1.65 -24.14
C ILE A 275 6.21 -2.89 -23.45
N PHE A 276 5.11 -2.74 -22.73
CA PHE A 276 4.42 -3.87 -22.08
C PHE A 276 3.78 -4.80 -23.10
N LEU A 277 3.10 -4.26 -24.10
CA LEU A 277 2.41 -5.06 -25.11
C LEU A 277 3.39 -5.90 -25.95
N GLU A 278 4.57 -5.36 -26.27
CA GLU A 278 5.60 -6.05 -27.06
C GLU A 278 6.40 -7.07 -26.23
N GLN A 279 6.72 -6.76 -24.97
CA GLN A 279 7.60 -7.59 -24.15
C GLN A 279 6.85 -8.58 -23.26
N ARG A 280 5.56 -8.34 -22.99
CA ARG A 280 4.69 -9.20 -22.18
C ARG A 280 3.32 -9.40 -22.85
N PRO A 281 3.31 -10.02 -24.04
CA PRO A 281 2.05 -10.26 -24.79
C PRO A 281 1.10 -11.23 -24.06
N ASP A 282 1.61 -11.99 -23.09
CA ASP A 282 0.88 -12.90 -22.22
C ASP A 282 0.12 -12.19 -21.10
N ALA A 283 0.54 -10.99 -20.73
CA ALA A 283 -0.01 -10.22 -19.61
C ALA A 283 -1.08 -9.22 -20.07
N ALA A 284 -2.00 -8.89 -19.18
CA ALA A 284 -2.94 -7.81 -19.37
C ALA A 284 -2.34 -6.45 -19.00
N VAL A 285 -2.66 -5.42 -19.77
CA VAL A 285 -2.34 -4.02 -19.44
C VAL A 285 -3.64 -3.28 -19.18
N VAL A 286 -3.78 -2.70 -18.00
CA VAL A 286 -4.94 -1.91 -17.58
C VAL A 286 -4.53 -0.46 -17.48
N MET A 287 -5.11 0.40 -18.32
CA MET A 287 -4.90 1.85 -18.34
C MET A 287 -6.02 2.52 -17.54
N LEU A 288 -5.68 3.22 -16.46
CA LEU A 288 -6.63 3.90 -15.58
C LEU A 288 -6.56 5.42 -15.79
N GLU A 289 -7.70 6.07 -15.99
CA GLU A 289 -7.82 7.53 -16.06
C GLU A 289 -7.48 8.21 -14.72
N GLY A 290 -7.04 9.46 -14.81
CA GLY A 290 -6.89 10.30 -13.63
C GLY A 290 -8.23 10.74 -13.05
N PRO A 291 -8.35 10.84 -11.69
CA PRO A 291 -9.58 11.26 -11.03
C PRO A 291 -10.05 12.65 -11.46
N MET A 292 -11.36 12.84 -11.44
CA MET A 292 -12.03 14.11 -11.74
C MET A 292 -12.29 14.93 -10.46
N TYR A 293 -11.29 15.12 -9.67
CA TYR A 293 -11.33 15.77 -8.35
C TYR A 293 -12.52 16.71 -8.12
N PRO A 294 -13.18 16.71 -6.93
CA PRO A 294 -14.42 17.45 -6.66
C PRO A 294 -14.31 18.95 -6.96
N TYR A 295 -13.16 19.59 -6.66
CA TYR A 295 -12.97 21.02 -6.92
C TYR A 295 -13.03 21.39 -8.40
N SER A 296 -12.79 20.45 -9.32
CA SER A 296 -12.84 20.72 -10.77
C SER A 296 -14.21 21.17 -11.26
N ARG A 297 -15.28 20.86 -10.53
CA ARG A 297 -16.63 21.34 -10.84
C ARG A 297 -16.77 22.85 -10.66
N TYR A 298 -15.98 23.43 -9.76
CA TYR A 298 -16.06 24.84 -9.36
C TYR A 298 -14.93 25.68 -9.97
N ASP A 299 -13.83 25.07 -10.38
CA ASP A 299 -12.71 25.72 -11.03
C ASP A 299 -12.80 25.60 -12.56
N SER A 300 -12.87 26.73 -13.24
CA SER A 300 -13.07 26.81 -14.71
C SER A 300 -11.87 26.25 -15.51
N PHE A 301 -10.66 26.34 -14.98
CA PHE A 301 -9.47 25.75 -15.59
C PHE A 301 -9.48 24.23 -15.44
N PHE A 302 -9.61 23.70 -14.24
CA PHE A 302 -9.56 22.26 -13.97
C PHE A 302 -10.75 21.51 -14.57
N ARG A 303 -11.93 22.15 -14.68
CA ARG A 303 -13.11 21.59 -15.39
C ARG A 303 -12.82 21.23 -16.84
N LYS A 304 -11.88 21.95 -17.48
CA LYS A 304 -11.46 21.67 -18.87
C LYS A 304 -10.19 20.84 -18.92
N TYR A 305 -9.25 21.10 -18.01
CA TYR A 305 -7.91 20.51 -18.04
C TYR A 305 -7.89 19.04 -17.68
N LEU A 306 -8.64 18.60 -16.65
CA LEU A 306 -8.67 17.19 -16.26
C LEU A 306 -9.29 16.30 -17.34
N PRO A 307 -10.46 16.62 -17.92
CA PRO A 307 -10.98 15.86 -19.05
C PRO A 307 -10.06 15.85 -20.27
N ALA A 308 -9.33 16.95 -20.55
CA ALA A 308 -8.38 16.99 -21.65
C ALA A 308 -7.22 16.02 -21.47
N LYS A 309 -6.68 15.87 -20.24
CA LYS A 309 -5.68 14.87 -19.89
C LYS A 309 -6.19 13.45 -20.15
N ASN A 310 -7.38 13.13 -19.62
CA ASN A 310 -8.01 11.82 -19.81
C ASN A 310 -8.30 11.54 -21.28
N ALA A 311 -8.78 12.54 -22.03
CA ALA A 311 -9.01 12.39 -23.47
C ALA A 311 -7.70 12.14 -24.25
N ALA A 312 -6.59 12.80 -23.89
CA ALA A 312 -5.28 12.54 -24.49
C ALA A 312 -4.80 11.11 -24.19
N PHE A 313 -4.97 10.66 -22.96
CA PHE A 313 -4.63 9.29 -22.54
C PHE A 313 -5.49 8.26 -23.29
N ARG A 314 -6.81 8.51 -23.43
CA ARG A 314 -7.75 7.68 -24.17
C ARG A 314 -7.43 7.58 -25.65
N ARG A 315 -7.07 8.70 -26.34
CA ARG A 315 -6.65 8.64 -27.76
C ARG A 315 -5.48 7.66 -27.98
N ASN A 316 -4.52 7.62 -27.05
CA ASN A 316 -3.41 6.67 -27.15
C ASN A 316 -3.85 5.22 -26.90
N PHE A 317 -4.80 4.97 -25.99
CA PHE A 317 -5.43 3.66 -25.86
C PHE A 317 -6.09 3.21 -27.15
N ASP A 318 -6.91 4.07 -27.77
CA ASP A 318 -7.61 3.72 -29.02
C ASP A 318 -6.63 3.43 -30.17
N ARG A 319 -5.52 4.17 -30.24
CA ARG A 319 -4.43 3.92 -31.19
C ARG A 319 -3.74 2.58 -30.90
N LEU A 320 -3.38 2.30 -29.66
CA LEU A 320 -2.76 1.01 -29.27
C LEU A 320 -3.69 -0.17 -29.53
N ARG A 321 -4.98 -0.06 -29.25
CA ARG A 321 -5.98 -1.10 -29.57
C ARG A 321 -6.04 -1.41 -31.07
N LYS A 322 -5.86 -0.39 -31.93
CA LYS A 322 -5.82 -0.55 -33.37
C LYS A 322 -4.52 -1.21 -33.84
N ASP A 323 -3.37 -0.78 -33.25
CA ASP A 323 -2.06 -1.26 -33.67
C ASP A 323 -1.73 -2.67 -33.10
N TYR A 324 -2.33 -3.02 -31.94
CA TYR A 324 -2.17 -4.30 -31.22
C TYR A 324 -3.53 -4.97 -30.96
N PRO A 325 -4.28 -5.42 -32.00
CA PRO A 325 -5.66 -5.89 -31.84
C PRO A 325 -5.80 -7.19 -31.01
N ALA A 326 -4.72 -7.98 -30.91
CA ALA A 326 -4.69 -9.21 -30.12
C ALA A 326 -4.25 -9.01 -28.67
N ALA A 327 -3.81 -7.79 -28.29
CA ALA A 327 -3.32 -7.52 -26.96
C ALA A 327 -4.44 -7.49 -25.92
N LYS A 328 -4.16 -8.00 -24.72
CA LYS A 328 -5.03 -7.89 -23.55
C LYS A 328 -4.91 -6.48 -22.97
N LEU A 329 -5.47 -5.49 -23.65
CA LEU A 329 -5.41 -4.08 -23.28
C LEU A 329 -6.80 -3.58 -22.87
N TYR A 330 -6.89 -3.09 -21.62
CA TYR A 330 -8.13 -2.63 -20.98
C TYR A 330 -8.03 -1.16 -20.62
N TYR A 331 -9.17 -0.47 -20.64
CA TYR A 331 -9.29 0.92 -20.25
C TYR A 331 -10.34 1.05 -19.14
N VAL A 332 -9.98 1.75 -18.08
CA VAL A 332 -10.87 2.05 -16.96
C VAL A 332 -11.00 3.55 -16.85
N ASP A 333 -12.24 4.06 -16.91
CA ASP A 333 -12.53 5.47 -16.66
C ASP A 333 -12.39 5.83 -15.18
N SER A 334 -12.37 7.12 -14.88
CA SER A 334 -12.21 7.63 -13.52
C SER A 334 -13.51 7.80 -12.72
N GLU A 335 -14.67 7.48 -13.30
CA GLU A 335 -15.95 7.65 -12.63
C GLU A 335 -16.01 6.83 -11.33
N GLY A 336 -16.35 7.49 -10.21
CA GLY A 336 -16.49 6.86 -8.89
C GLY A 336 -15.19 6.44 -8.21
N LEU A 337 -14.01 6.82 -8.71
CA LEU A 337 -12.74 6.49 -8.05
C LEU A 337 -12.58 7.10 -6.66
N ASP A 338 -13.12 8.28 -6.43
CA ASP A 338 -13.06 9.05 -5.19
C ASP A 338 -14.37 8.96 -4.36
N GLY A 339 -15.36 8.25 -4.88
CA GLY A 339 -16.67 8.05 -4.26
C GLY A 339 -17.71 9.10 -4.65
N PRO A 340 -19.00 8.81 -4.36
CA PRO A 340 -20.11 9.71 -4.71
C PRO A 340 -20.26 10.89 -3.74
N GLU A 341 -19.64 10.84 -2.55
CA GLU A 341 -19.82 11.80 -1.47
C GLU A 341 -18.98 13.07 -1.63
N ASP A 342 -17.99 13.09 -2.52
CA ASP A 342 -16.95 14.13 -2.65
C ASP A 342 -16.03 14.29 -1.41
N ASP A 343 -16.15 13.42 -0.40
CA ASP A 343 -15.38 13.44 0.85
C ASP A 343 -14.18 12.47 0.83
N GLY A 344 -13.89 11.91 -0.34
CA GLY A 344 -12.83 10.90 -0.52
C GLY A 344 -11.40 11.46 -0.50
N THR A 345 -11.18 12.78 -0.30
CA THR A 345 -9.84 13.40 -0.35
C THR A 345 -9.50 14.20 0.90
N VAL A 346 -8.18 14.33 1.21
CA VAL A 346 -7.68 15.16 2.32
C VAL A 346 -7.52 16.62 1.91
N ASP A 347 -7.02 16.85 0.70
CA ASP A 347 -6.59 18.17 0.20
C ASP A 347 -7.19 18.50 -1.19
N GLY A 348 -8.21 17.77 -1.59
CA GLY A 348 -8.84 17.85 -2.90
C GLY A 348 -8.16 16.99 -3.97
N ILE A 349 -7.06 16.29 -3.65
CA ILE A 349 -6.28 15.45 -4.58
C ILE A 349 -6.00 14.07 -3.99
N HIS A 350 -5.36 14.02 -2.81
CA HIS A 350 -4.92 12.78 -2.18
C HIS A 350 -6.05 12.12 -1.39
N LEU A 351 -6.21 10.82 -1.60
CA LEU A 351 -7.35 10.09 -1.08
C LEU A 351 -7.24 9.83 0.43
N THR A 352 -8.37 9.92 1.12
CA THR A 352 -8.57 9.40 2.48
C THR A 352 -8.75 7.87 2.43
N ASP A 353 -8.89 7.22 3.60
CA ASP A 353 -9.27 5.80 3.66
C ASP A 353 -10.61 5.52 2.95
N LEU A 354 -11.56 6.47 2.99
CA LEU A 354 -12.82 6.37 2.26
C LEU A 354 -12.57 6.37 0.75
N GLY A 355 -11.79 7.33 0.23
CA GLY A 355 -11.45 7.38 -1.19
C GLY A 355 -10.67 6.14 -1.66
N PHE A 356 -9.73 5.63 -0.85
CA PHE A 356 -9.03 4.39 -1.16
C PHE A 356 -9.93 3.16 -1.13
N ARG A 357 -10.97 3.16 -0.28
CA ARG A 357 -11.97 2.09 -0.29
C ARG A 357 -12.75 2.12 -1.61
N HIS A 358 -13.22 3.29 -2.06
CA HIS A 358 -13.90 3.46 -3.35
C HIS A 358 -13.01 3.07 -4.53
N TYR A 359 -11.74 3.51 -4.53
CA TYR A 359 -10.75 3.08 -5.53
C TYR A 359 -10.65 1.54 -5.60
N ALA A 360 -10.52 0.89 -4.45
CA ALA A 360 -10.43 -0.57 -4.39
C ALA A 360 -11.75 -1.25 -4.79
N ASP A 361 -12.89 -0.72 -4.36
CA ASP A 361 -14.22 -1.26 -4.72
C ASP A 361 -14.47 -1.22 -6.23
N LYS A 362 -13.96 -0.19 -6.92
CA LYS A 362 -13.99 -0.13 -8.38
C LYS A 362 -13.00 -1.08 -9.03
N MET A 363 -11.75 -1.09 -8.58
CA MET A 363 -10.68 -1.80 -9.27
C MET A 363 -10.66 -3.31 -9.00
N THR A 364 -10.96 -3.75 -7.77
CA THR A 364 -10.88 -5.17 -7.41
C THR A 364 -11.74 -6.08 -8.30
N PRO A 365 -13.03 -5.80 -8.57
CA PRO A 365 -13.84 -6.66 -9.46
C PRO A 365 -13.32 -6.67 -10.88
N ILE A 366 -12.82 -5.56 -11.41
CA ILE A 366 -12.23 -5.48 -12.76
C ILE A 366 -10.98 -6.35 -12.84
N LEU A 367 -10.06 -6.20 -11.89
CA LEU A 367 -8.82 -6.95 -11.85
C LEU A 367 -9.08 -8.45 -11.63
N ARG A 368 -10.04 -8.81 -10.76
CA ARG A 368 -10.48 -10.20 -10.55
C ARG A 368 -10.93 -10.85 -11.86
N LYS A 369 -11.80 -10.17 -12.60
CA LYS A 369 -12.29 -10.67 -13.89
C LYS A 369 -11.14 -10.93 -14.87
N ILE A 370 -10.17 -10.01 -14.97
CA ILE A 370 -9.01 -10.15 -15.86
C ILE A 370 -8.09 -11.30 -15.40
N LEU A 371 -7.97 -11.55 -14.08
CA LEU A 371 -7.18 -12.67 -13.55
C LEU A 371 -7.81 -14.03 -13.82
N GLU A 372 -9.12 -14.09 -14.05
CA GLU A 372 -9.89 -15.30 -14.34
C GLU A 372 -9.94 -15.62 -15.86
N GLU A 373 -9.55 -14.67 -16.73
CA GLU A 373 -9.38 -14.83 -18.19
C GLU A 373 -8.02 -15.49 -18.55
#